data_2efdfb8a7a99c2cc56600e221d0baedc
#
_entry.id   2efdfb8a7a99c2cc56600e221d0baedc
#
_cell.length_a   1.000
_cell.length_b   1.000
_cell.length_c   1.000
_cell.angle_alpha   90.00
_cell.angle_beta   90.00
_cell.angle_gamma   90.00
#
_symmetry.space_group_name_H-M   'P 1'
#
loop_
_entity.id
_entity.type
_entity.pdbx_description
1 polymer ?
#
loop_
_entity_poly.entity_id
_entity_poly.type
_entity_poly.pdbx_seq_one_letter_code
_entity_poly.pdbx_strand_id
1 'polypeptide(L)'
;VGDIALVVDSTVSQSLNSLWKIGAGVSMPTGSIDEEGDTPRAPGNQQLPYTMQLGSGTWDFPLFVSVRKDEAQWDWGVDGSFTLRTGENDRDYRLGNKASLGGWLMWKGASAFTPGVRLDYRWRDDIDGEDASLRVPLPAFPYPAPVTNPSAFGGEQVDLTAFVRVPLAKRWYAEASYSQPLYLDLNGPQSSQKYHFSIEIGTSF
;
A
#
# COMPACT_ATOMS: atom_id res chain seq x y z
N VAL A 1 10.52 -12.44 -9.76
CA VAL A 1 10.74 -12.09 -8.34
C VAL A 1 10.76 -10.58 -8.26
N GLY A 2 10.04 -9.99 -7.28
CA GLY A 2 10.04 -8.55 -7.05
C GLY A 2 11.31 -8.04 -6.35
N ASP A 3 11.29 -6.78 -5.96
CA ASP A 3 12.40 -6.16 -5.22
C ASP A 3 12.58 -6.81 -3.85
N ILE A 4 13.83 -6.97 -3.44
CA ILE A 4 14.19 -7.47 -2.11
C ILE A 4 14.28 -6.27 -1.16
N ALA A 5 13.54 -6.32 -0.06
CA ALA A 5 13.58 -5.29 0.96
C ALA A 5 14.11 -5.83 2.30
N LEU A 6 14.96 -5.05 2.93
CA LEU A 6 15.39 -5.25 4.31
C LEU A 6 14.79 -4.13 5.17
N VAL A 7 14.05 -4.52 6.19
CA VAL A 7 13.39 -3.58 7.10
C VAL A 7 13.80 -3.90 8.54
N VAL A 8 14.11 -2.86 9.29
CA VAL A 8 14.43 -2.96 10.72
C VAL A 8 13.43 -2.10 11.47
N ASP A 9 12.78 -2.66 12.47
CA ASP A 9 11.93 -1.93 13.39
C ASP A 9 12.46 -2.02 14.83
N SER A 10 12.18 -1.00 15.61
CA SER A 10 12.59 -0.91 17.01
C SER A 10 11.46 -0.35 17.85
N THR A 11 11.35 -0.90 19.05
CA THR A 11 10.48 -0.34 20.08
C THR A 11 11.20 0.82 20.76
N VAL A 12 10.68 2.02 20.55
CA VAL A 12 11.25 3.28 21.09
C VAL A 12 10.80 3.49 22.53
N SER A 13 9.55 3.13 22.84
CA SER A 13 8.99 3.26 24.18
C SER A 13 7.95 2.17 24.41
N GLN A 14 8.02 1.57 25.58
CA GLN A 14 7.07 0.58 26.04
C GLN A 14 6.68 0.84 27.48
N SER A 15 5.40 0.89 27.77
CA SER A 15 4.83 0.91 29.11
C SER A 15 3.77 -0.17 29.24
N LEU A 16 3.16 -0.32 30.41
CA LEU A 16 2.08 -1.31 30.62
C LEU A 16 0.96 -1.21 29.58
N ASN A 17 0.66 -0.02 29.12
CA ASN A 17 -0.51 0.24 28.27
C ASN A 17 -0.17 0.91 26.93
N SER A 18 1.11 1.14 26.63
CA SER A 18 1.47 1.78 25.35
C SER A 18 2.72 1.17 24.74
N LEU A 19 2.72 1.07 23.43
CA LEU A 19 3.82 0.59 22.62
C LEU A 19 4.06 1.57 21.46
N TRP A 20 5.28 2.08 21.35
CA TRP A 20 5.73 2.93 20.28
C TRP A 20 6.81 2.23 19.48
N LYS A 21 6.64 2.15 18.17
CA LYS A 21 7.63 1.58 17.26
C LYS A 21 7.97 2.56 16.15
N ILE A 22 9.22 2.53 15.74
CA ILE A 22 9.69 3.15 14.51
C ILE A 22 10.42 2.09 13.69
N GLY A 23 10.40 2.23 12.40
CA GLY A 23 11.13 1.34 11.51
C GLY A 23 11.61 2.09 10.27
N ALA A 24 12.68 1.58 9.70
CA ALA A 24 13.23 2.03 8.44
C ALA A 24 13.76 0.85 7.65
N GLY A 25 13.83 0.99 6.35
CA GLY A 25 14.34 -0.08 5.50
C GLY A 25 14.96 0.44 4.23
N VAL A 26 15.46 -0.50 3.46
CA VAL A 26 15.95 -0.30 2.11
C VAL A 26 15.38 -1.39 1.22
N SER A 27 14.83 -1.02 0.08
CA SER A 27 14.42 -1.93 -0.98
C SER A 27 15.40 -1.80 -2.14
N MET A 28 15.94 -2.91 -2.56
CA MET A 28 16.93 -3.00 -3.64
C MET A 28 16.23 -3.31 -4.96
N PRO A 29 16.62 -2.68 -6.08
CA PRO A 29 16.01 -2.89 -7.39
C PRO A 29 16.42 -4.25 -8.00
N THR A 30 15.96 -5.35 -7.39
CA THR A 30 16.26 -6.72 -7.83
C THR A 30 15.16 -7.32 -8.69
N GLY A 31 13.99 -6.69 -8.72
CA GLY A 31 12.89 -7.09 -9.58
C GLY A 31 13.07 -6.55 -10.99
N SER A 32 12.67 -7.33 -11.99
CA SER A 32 12.74 -6.92 -13.40
C SER A 32 11.79 -5.75 -13.67
N ILE A 33 12.26 -4.83 -14.50
CA ILE A 33 11.45 -3.77 -15.12
C ILE A 33 11.35 -3.95 -16.65
N ASP A 34 11.78 -5.11 -17.15
CA ASP A 34 11.86 -5.49 -18.55
C ASP A 34 10.87 -6.61 -18.89
N GLU A 35 9.76 -6.67 -18.17
CA GLU A 35 8.74 -7.67 -18.46
C GLU A 35 8.04 -7.33 -19.76
N GLU A 36 8.01 -8.32 -20.67
CA GLU A 36 7.44 -8.20 -22.00
C GLU A 36 6.31 -9.23 -22.22
N GLY A 37 5.42 -8.93 -23.15
CA GLY A 37 4.35 -9.85 -23.52
C GLY A 37 3.44 -9.31 -24.60
N ASP A 38 2.38 -10.07 -24.90
CA ASP A 38 1.33 -9.63 -25.80
C ASP A 38 0.56 -8.45 -25.20
N THR A 39 0.35 -7.43 -26.02
CA THR A 39 -0.50 -6.29 -25.65
C THR A 39 -1.66 -6.17 -26.61
N PRO A 40 -2.76 -5.50 -26.23
CA PRO A 40 -3.87 -5.23 -27.14
C PRO A 40 -3.45 -4.46 -28.41
N ARG A 41 -2.29 -3.79 -28.36
CA ARG A 41 -1.73 -3.02 -29.50
C ARG A 41 -0.95 -3.87 -30.47
N ALA A 42 -0.18 -4.83 -29.97
CA ALA A 42 0.64 -5.70 -30.80
C ALA A 42 0.92 -7.03 -30.09
N PRO A 43 0.97 -8.15 -30.83
CA PRO A 43 1.44 -9.42 -30.28
C PRO A 43 2.96 -9.44 -30.13
N GLY A 44 3.44 -10.38 -29.36
CA GLY A 44 4.87 -10.64 -29.16
C GLY A 44 5.48 -9.87 -27.98
N ASN A 45 6.79 -9.70 -28.03
CA ASN A 45 7.56 -9.11 -26.94
C ASN A 45 7.42 -7.60 -26.92
N GLN A 46 6.31 -7.11 -26.39
CA GLN A 46 6.06 -5.69 -26.15
C GLN A 46 6.32 -5.38 -24.68
N GLN A 47 7.00 -4.27 -24.39
CA GLN A 47 7.16 -3.79 -23.03
C GLN A 47 5.80 -3.65 -22.35
N LEU A 48 5.64 -4.33 -21.22
CA LEU A 48 4.42 -4.24 -20.41
C LEU A 48 4.36 -2.94 -19.62
N PRO A 49 3.15 -2.41 -19.35
CA PRO A 49 2.95 -1.17 -18.58
C PRO A 49 3.58 -1.22 -17.17
N TYR A 50 3.81 -0.04 -16.58
CA TYR A 50 4.44 0.14 -15.27
C TYR A 50 3.90 -0.77 -14.16
N THR A 51 2.59 -1.02 -14.13
CA THR A 51 1.94 -1.87 -13.11
C THR A 51 2.14 -3.36 -13.30
N MET A 52 2.68 -3.77 -14.44
CA MET A 52 2.96 -5.16 -14.79
C MET A 52 4.45 -5.51 -14.65
N GLN A 53 5.27 -4.53 -14.28
CA GLN A 53 6.67 -4.76 -13.97
C GLN A 53 6.80 -5.37 -12.57
N LEU A 54 7.82 -6.21 -12.36
CA LEU A 54 8.04 -6.92 -11.10
C LEU A 54 8.76 -6.07 -10.07
N GLY A 55 9.61 -5.15 -10.50
CA GLY A 55 10.40 -4.26 -9.64
C GLY A 55 10.10 -2.79 -9.84
N SER A 56 10.68 -1.96 -9.00
CA SER A 56 10.68 -0.50 -9.16
C SER A 56 11.82 -0.02 -10.07
N GLY A 57 12.91 -0.80 -10.12
CA GLY A 57 14.15 -0.42 -10.75
C GLY A 57 14.93 0.66 -9.98
N THR A 58 14.45 1.07 -8.81
CA THR A 58 15.06 2.13 -7.99
C THR A 58 15.34 1.66 -6.56
N TRP A 59 16.25 2.37 -5.88
CA TRP A 59 16.43 2.19 -4.44
C TRP A 59 15.34 2.93 -3.69
N ASP A 60 14.58 2.19 -2.88
CA ASP A 60 13.46 2.74 -2.13
C ASP A 60 13.76 2.67 -0.62
N PHE A 61 13.35 3.70 0.12
CA PHE A 61 13.58 3.82 1.56
C PHE A 61 12.25 3.89 2.30
N PRO A 62 11.67 2.74 2.71
CA PRO A 62 10.48 2.71 3.52
C PRO A 62 10.76 3.14 4.97
N LEU A 63 9.89 3.99 5.51
CA LEU A 63 9.87 4.47 6.88
C LEU A 63 8.53 4.11 7.51
N PHE A 64 8.53 3.76 8.80
CA PHE A 64 7.33 3.37 9.54
C PHE A 64 7.33 3.98 10.93
N VAL A 65 6.14 4.30 11.40
CA VAL A 65 5.89 4.68 12.79
C VAL A 65 4.57 4.06 13.21
N SER A 66 4.50 3.57 14.44
CA SER A 66 3.23 3.13 15.00
C SER A 66 3.17 3.39 16.51
N VAL A 67 1.97 3.68 16.96
CA VAL A 67 1.64 3.76 18.36
C VAL A 67 0.39 2.92 18.61
N ARG A 68 0.43 2.14 19.70
CA ARG A 68 -0.71 1.40 20.20
C ARG A 68 -0.88 1.71 21.67
N LYS A 69 -2.14 1.87 22.09
CA LYS A 69 -2.53 1.95 23.50
C LYS A 69 -3.62 0.96 23.81
N ASP A 70 -3.40 0.23 24.91
CA ASP A 70 -4.33 -0.74 25.47
C ASP A 70 -4.90 -0.16 26.77
N GLU A 71 -6.16 0.27 26.75
CA GLU A 71 -6.88 0.80 27.91
C GLU A 71 -7.96 -0.19 28.37
N ALA A 72 -8.54 0.04 29.53
CA ALA A 72 -9.47 -0.92 30.15
C ALA A 72 -10.63 -1.34 29.24
N GLN A 73 -11.24 -0.37 28.52
CA GLN A 73 -12.40 -0.60 27.65
C GLN A 73 -12.08 -0.40 26.16
N TRP A 74 -10.93 0.15 25.83
CA TRP A 74 -10.57 0.50 24.47
C TRP A 74 -9.15 0.02 24.15
N ASP A 75 -8.97 -0.45 22.96
CA ASP A 75 -7.65 -0.67 22.36
C ASP A 75 -7.61 0.17 21.07
N TRP A 76 -6.58 1.00 20.91
CA TRP A 76 -6.48 1.86 19.76
C TRP A 76 -5.03 2.03 19.29
N GLY A 77 -4.87 2.39 18.06
CA GLY A 77 -3.55 2.66 17.52
C GLY A 77 -3.60 3.55 16.30
N VAL A 78 -2.44 4.11 16.01
CA VAL A 78 -2.16 4.89 14.81
C VAL A 78 -0.88 4.35 14.20
N ASP A 79 -0.87 4.19 12.89
CA ASP A 79 0.29 3.77 12.13
C ASP A 79 0.47 4.69 10.91
N GLY A 80 1.71 4.97 10.58
CA GLY A 80 2.09 5.74 9.41
C GLY A 80 3.23 5.08 8.66
N SER A 81 3.23 5.23 7.35
CA SER A 81 4.36 4.83 6.52
C SER A 81 4.64 5.87 5.43
N PHE A 82 5.89 5.95 5.05
CA PHE A 82 6.33 6.73 3.91
C PHE A 82 7.40 5.95 3.15
N THR A 83 7.30 5.88 1.85
CA THR A 83 8.35 5.29 1.02
C THR A 83 8.90 6.37 0.11
N LEU A 84 10.15 6.74 0.38
CA LEU A 84 10.94 7.60 -0.48
C LEU A 84 11.57 6.75 -1.57
N ARG A 85 11.38 7.13 -2.82
CA ARG A 85 12.02 6.51 -3.98
C ARG A 85 13.07 7.45 -4.54
N THR A 86 14.23 6.93 -4.94
CA THR A 86 15.37 7.76 -5.30
C THR A 86 15.96 7.35 -6.62
N GLY A 87 16.43 8.35 -7.37
CA GLY A 87 17.01 8.13 -8.69
C GLY A 87 15.97 7.81 -9.76
N GLU A 88 16.43 7.55 -10.94
CA GLU A 88 15.68 7.02 -12.08
C GLU A 88 16.20 5.61 -12.37
N ASN A 89 15.35 4.76 -12.90
CA ASN A 89 15.73 3.43 -13.32
C ASN A 89 16.30 3.42 -14.75
N ASP A 90 16.77 2.27 -15.23
CA ASP A 90 17.39 2.10 -16.54
C ASP A 90 16.42 2.35 -17.72
N ARG A 91 15.15 2.68 -17.45
CA ARG A 91 14.12 3.05 -18.43
C ARG A 91 13.64 4.50 -18.28
N ASP A 92 14.45 5.34 -17.63
CA ASP A 92 14.25 6.79 -17.48
C ASP A 92 12.96 7.16 -16.71
N TYR A 93 12.51 6.32 -15.77
CA TYR A 93 11.40 6.65 -14.89
C TYR A 93 11.63 6.24 -13.43
N ARG A 94 10.83 6.80 -12.56
CA ARG A 94 10.74 6.45 -11.14
C ARG A 94 9.27 6.37 -10.75
N LEU A 95 8.88 5.30 -10.09
CA LEU A 95 7.54 5.22 -9.50
C LEU A 95 7.36 6.27 -8.41
N GLY A 96 6.16 6.84 -8.27
CA GLY A 96 5.87 7.89 -7.29
C GLY A 96 6.10 7.48 -5.85
N ASN A 97 6.51 8.44 -5.01
CA ASN A 97 6.54 8.25 -3.56
C ASN A 97 5.16 7.87 -3.04
N LYS A 98 5.09 7.23 -1.89
CA LYS A 98 3.82 6.85 -1.28
C LYS A 98 3.83 7.08 0.22
N ALA A 99 2.68 7.49 0.75
CA ALA A 99 2.44 7.64 2.18
C ALA A 99 1.14 6.95 2.57
N SER A 100 1.09 6.48 3.80
CA SER A 100 -0.15 6.05 4.43
C SER A 100 -0.21 6.50 5.88
N LEU A 101 -1.42 6.78 6.35
CA LEU A 101 -1.73 7.06 7.74
C LEU A 101 -3.00 6.31 8.10
N GLY A 102 -2.91 5.39 9.07
CA GLY A 102 -4.02 4.61 9.56
C GLY A 102 -4.29 4.85 11.03
N GLY A 103 -5.55 4.79 11.42
CA GLY A 103 -5.95 4.83 12.83
C GLY A 103 -7.10 3.86 13.08
N TRP A 104 -7.04 3.13 14.18
CA TRP A 104 -8.06 2.16 14.53
C TRP A 104 -8.44 2.26 16.01
N LEU A 105 -9.67 1.86 16.28
CA LEU A 105 -10.26 1.84 17.62
C LEU A 105 -11.09 0.57 17.78
N MET A 106 -10.87 -0.18 18.88
CA MET A 106 -11.62 -1.36 19.26
C MET A 106 -12.26 -1.18 20.64
N TRP A 107 -13.50 -1.63 20.80
CA TRP A 107 -14.19 -1.60 22.07
C TRP A 107 -14.17 -3.00 22.72
N LYS A 108 -13.66 -3.09 23.95
CA LYS A 108 -13.48 -4.34 24.71
C LYS A 108 -14.61 -4.59 25.75
N GLY A 109 -15.71 -3.87 25.64
CA GLY A 109 -16.80 -3.96 26.64
C GLY A 109 -17.63 -5.25 26.61
N ALA A 110 -17.49 -6.08 25.56
CA ALA A 110 -18.16 -7.36 25.46
C ALA A 110 -17.15 -8.52 25.53
N SER A 111 -17.48 -9.58 26.27
CA SER A 111 -16.59 -10.74 26.40
C SER A 111 -16.63 -11.68 25.18
N ALA A 112 -17.71 -11.65 24.40
CA ALA A 112 -17.92 -12.56 23.27
C ALA A 112 -17.35 -12.04 21.94
N PHE A 113 -17.21 -10.72 21.78
CA PHE A 113 -16.72 -10.11 20.56
C PHE A 113 -16.18 -8.69 20.81
N THR A 114 -15.29 -8.23 19.95
CA THR A 114 -14.67 -6.91 20.02
C THR A 114 -14.92 -6.20 18.67
N PRO A 115 -15.88 -5.27 18.62
CA PRO A 115 -16.08 -4.47 17.42
C PRO A 115 -15.03 -3.37 17.34
N GLY A 116 -14.71 -2.96 16.12
CA GLY A 116 -13.78 -1.88 15.87
C GLY A 116 -14.01 -1.19 14.55
N VAL A 117 -13.34 -0.06 14.41
CA VAL A 117 -13.30 0.73 13.19
C VAL A 117 -11.87 1.13 12.89
N ARG A 118 -11.55 1.26 11.61
CA ARG A 118 -10.26 1.76 11.12
C ARG A 118 -10.50 2.77 10.01
N LEU A 119 -9.75 3.84 10.03
CA LEU A 119 -9.69 4.84 8.97
C LEU A 119 -8.27 4.83 8.39
N ASP A 120 -8.15 4.68 7.08
CA ASP A 120 -6.88 4.68 6.37
C ASP A 120 -6.87 5.77 5.31
N TYR A 121 -5.91 6.69 5.39
CA TYR A 121 -5.54 7.61 4.33
C TYR A 121 -4.34 7.05 3.57
N ARG A 122 -4.40 7.06 2.25
CA ARG A 122 -3.33 6.66 1.34
C ARG A 122 -3.11 7.73 0.29
N TRP A 123 -1.88 8.09 0.12
CA TRP A 123 -1.41 8.98 -0.93
C TRP A 123 -0.30 8.31 -1.72
N ARG A 124 -0.30 8.56 -3.00
CA ARG A 124 0.76 8.17 -3.92
C ARG A 124 0.97 9.29 -4.93
N ASP A 125 2.22 9.59 -5.20
CA ASP A 125 2.61 10.49 -6.28
C ASP A 125 2.45 9.81 -7.65
N ASP A 126 2.43 10.59 -8.71
CA ASP A 126 2.50 10.06 -10.07
C ASP A 126 3.91 9.49 -10.38
N ILE A 127 4.06 8.90 -11.54
CA ILE A 127 5.36 8.41 -12.02
C ILE A 127 6.13 9.59 -12.56
N ASP A 128 7.37 9.77 -12.10
CA ASP A 128 8.32 10.77 -12.58
C ASP A 128 9.15 10.18 -13.73
N GLY A 129 9.31 10.93 -14.82
CA GLY A 129 9.90 10.39 -16.04
C GLY A 129 8.96 9.50 -16.84
N GLU A 130 9.48 8.83 -17.86
CA GLU A 130 8.68 7.92 -18.71
C GLU A 130 9.53 6.90 -19.45
N ASP A 131 9.00 5.69 -19.61
CA ASP A 131 9.57 4.70 -20.53
C ASP A 131 9.15 5.03 -21.98
N ALA A 132 10.11 5.41 -22.82
CA ALA A 132 9.88 5.78 -24.21
C ALA A 132 9.25 4.65 -25.05
N SER A 133 9.45 3.39 -24.68
CA SER A 133 8.88 2.23 -25.38
C SER A 133 7.37 2.09 -25.20
N LEU A 134 6.81 2.72 -24.15
CA LEU A 134 5.38 2.74 -23.87
C LEU A 134 4.63 3.84 -24.63
N ARG A 135 5.35 4.72 -25.35
CA ARG A 135 4.75 5.77 -26.18
C ARG A 135 4.42 5.27 -27.59
N VAL A 136 3.57 6.05 -28.27
CA VAL A 136 3.30 5.92 -29.69
C VAL A 136 3.69 7.22 -30.42
N PRO A 137 4.10 7.15 -31.70
CA PRO A 137 4.51 8.32 -32.47
C PRO A 137 3.31 9.18 -32.95
N LEU A 138 2.38 9.45 -32.02
CA LEU A 138 1.18 10.26 -32.24
C LEU A 138 1.19 11.46 -31.30
N PRO A 139 1.61 12.67 -31.73
CA PRO A 139 1.79 13.80 -30.82
C PRO A 139 0.55 14.19 -30.02
N ALA A 140 -0.66 14.03 -30.58
CA ALA A 140 -1.91 14.35 -29.90
C ALA A 140 -2.32 13.31 -28.85
N PHE A 141 -1.83 12.08 -28.96
CA PHE A 141 -2.16 10.96 -28.07
C PHE A 141 -0.90 10.08 -27.88
N PRO A 142 0.09 10.55 -27.13
CA PRO A 142 1.37 9.86 -27.03
C PRO A 142 1.27 8.54 -26.23
N TYR A 143 0.23 8.38 -25.43
CA TYR A 143 0.01 7.19 -24.61
C TYR A 143 -1.18 6.39 -25.14
N PRO A 144 -0.99 5.12 -25.55
CA PRO A 144 -2.04 4.30 -26.13
C PRO A 144 -3.11 3.85 -25.12
N ALA A 145 -2.78 3.89 -23.84
CA ALA A 145 -3.69 3.52 -22.77
C ALA A 145 -3.34 4.28 -21.48
N PRO A 146 -4.28 4.49 -20.55
CA PRO A 146 -4.00 5.16 -19.27
C PRO A 146 -2.87 4.50 -18.47
N VAL A 147 -2.74 3.19 -18.52
CA VAL A 147 -1.70 2.41 -17.82
C VAL A 147 -0.28 2.61 -18.38
N THR A 148 -0.14 3.32 -19.52
CA THR A 148 1.14 3.70 -20.09
C THR A 148 1.46 5.19 -19.91
N ASN A 149 0.52 5.97 -19.34
CA ASN A 149 0.71 7.39 -19.07
C ASN A 149 1.21 7.58 -17.63
N PRO A 150 2.44 8.08 -17.41
CA PRO A 150 2.99 8.30 -16.07
C PRO A 150 2.11 9.19 -15.18
N SER A 151 1.57 10.27 -15.73
CA SER A 151 0.73 11.23 -14.98
C SER A 151 -0.68 10.74 -14.67
N ALA A 152 -1.08 9.56 -15.19
CA ALA A 152 -2.34 8.92 -14.83
C ALA A 152 -2.25 8.04 -13.57
N PHE A 153 -1.07 7.98 -12.94
CA PHE A 153 -0.84 7.26 -11.69
C PHE A 153 -0.94 8.19 -10.49
N GLY A 154 -0.99 7.57 -9.31
CA GLY A 154 -1.06 8.34 -8.07
C GLY A 154 -2.48 8.79 -7.72
N GLY A 155 -2.54 9.67 -6.72
CA GLY A 155 -3.78 10.20 -6.14
C GLY A 155 -3.93 9.87 -4.67
N GLU A 156 -5.13 10.13 -4.16
CA GLU A 156 -5.46 10.03 -2.74
C GLU A 156 -6.69 9.15 -2.52
N GLN A 157 -6.69 8.44 -1.39
CA GLN A 157 -7.81 7.59 -1.01
C GLN A 157 -7.96 7.58 0.50
N VAL A 158 -9.21 7.64 0.97
CA VAL A 158 -9.58 7.40 2.36
C VAL A 158 -10.54 6.24 2.43
N ASP A 159 -10.19 5.21 3.21
CA ASP A 159 -11.03 4.05 3.43
C ASP A 159 -11.52 3.99 4.87
N LEU A 160 -12.78 3.60 5.04
CA LEU A 160 -13.35 3.23 6.33
C LEU A 160 -13.56 1.73 6.38
N THR A 161 -13.01 1.10 7.40
CA THR A 161 -13.19 -0.32 7.68
C THR A 161 -13.93 -0.49 9.01
N ALA A 162 -15.04 -1.21 8.99
CA ALA A 162 -15.66 -1.75 10.19
C ALA A 162 -15.26 -3.21 10.35
N PHE A 163 -14.92 -3.63 11.55
CA PHE A 163 -14.52 -5.03 11.80
C PHE A 163 -15.05 -5.53 13.14
N VAL A 164 -15.16 -6.84 13.25
CA VAL A 164 -15.50 -7.50 14.50
C VAL A 164 -14.55 -8.68 14.71
N ARG A 165 -13.94 -8.72 15.89
CA ARG A 165 -13.06 -9.80 16.32
C ARG A 165 -13.75 -10.67 17.36
N VAL A 166 -13.70 -11.99 17.17
CA VAL A 166 -14.29 -12.99 18.04
C VAL A 166 -13.18 -13.91 18.55
N PRO A 167 -12.98 -14.03 19.86
CA PRO A 167 -12.05 -15.02 20.42
C PRO A 167 -12.56 -16.43 20.16
N LEU A 168 -11.72 -17.30 19.61
CA LEU A 168 -12.03 -18.71 19.33
C LEU A 168 -11.49 -19.65 20.41
N ALA A 169 -10.27 -19.39 20.86
CA ALA A 169 -9.56 -20.15 21.89
C ALA A 169 -8.51 -19.24 22.57
N LYS A 170 -7.75 -19.77 23.52
CA LYS A 170 -6.81 -18.99 24.38
C LYS A 170 -5.99 -17.91 23.66
N ARG A 171 -5.58 -18.14 22.41
CA ARG A 171 -4.74 -17.21 21.62
C ARG A 171 -5.26 -17.00 20.21
N TRP A 172 -6.34 -17.70 19.83
CA TRP A 172 -6.89 -17.64 18.49
C TRP A 172 -8.09 -16.72 18.43
N TYR A 173 -8.19 -15.96 17.39
CA TYR A 173 -9.37 -15.15 17.09
C TYR A 173 -9.75 -15.29 15.62
N ALA A 174 -11.02 -15.08 15.32
CA ALA A 174 -11.49 -14.77 13.97
C ALA A 174 -11.84 -13.28 13.89
N GLU A 175 -11.59 -12.69 12.75
CA GLU A 175 -11.97 -11.31 12.46
C GLU A 175 -12.70 -11.27 11.13
N ALA A 176 -13.84 -10.61 11.11
CA ALA A 176 -14.55 -10.26 9.89
C ALA A 176 -14.50 -8.76 9.70
N SER A 177 -14.19 -8.30 8.50
CA SER A 177 -14.12 -6.88 8.19
C SER A 177 -14.84 -6.53 6.90
N TYR A 178 -15.36 -5.30 6.86
CA TYR A 178 -15.91 -4.66 5.68
C TYR A 178 -15.30 -3.28 5.53
N SER A 179 -14.74 -3.01 4.36
CA SER A 179 -14.10 -1.75 4.02
C SER A 179 -14.71 -1.14 2.77
N GLN A 180 -14.83 0.19 2.78
CA GLN A 180 -15.24 0.96 1.61
C GLN A 180 -14.49 2.28 1.54
N PRO A 181 -14.21 2.81 0.34
CA PRO A 181 -13.67 4.14 0.19
C PRO A 181 -14.72 5.19 0.56
N LEU A 182 -14.33 6.15 1.40
CA LEU A 182 -15.10 7.37 1.71
C LEU A 182 -14.72 8.51 0.77
N TYR A 183 -13.48 8.53 0.32
CA TYR A 183 -12.93 9.53 -0.58
C TYR A 183 -11.97 8.85 -1.55
N LEU A 184 -12.02 9.26 -2.81
CA LEU A 184 -11.17 8.77 -3.86
C LEU A 184 -10.93 9.89 -4.87
N ASP A 185 -9.68 10.33 -4.99
CA ASP A 185 -9.23 11.27 -6.01
C ASP A 185 -7.96 10.71 -6.66
N LEU A 186 -8.11 10.21 -7.86
CA LEU A 186 -7.05 9.56 -8.62
C LEU A 186 -6.65 10.44 -9.80
N ASN A 187 -5.35 10.53 -10.07
CA ASN A 187 -4.80 11.36 -11.15
C ASN A 187 -5.24 10.90 -12.55
N GLY A 188 -5.80 9.71 -12.66
CA GLY A 188 -6.30 9.16 -13.93
C GLY A 188 -7.17 7.95 -13.75
N PRO A 189 -7.63 7.32 -14.85
CA PRO A 189 -8.46 6.12 -14.78
C PRO A 189 -7.64 4.93 -14.28
N GLN A 190 -7.73 4.69 -12.99
CA GLN A 190 -7.12 3.58 -12.27
C GLN A 190 -8.20 2.65 -11.72
N SER A 191 -7.84 1.38 -11.53
CA SER A 191 -8.74 0.42 -10.88
C SER A 191 -8.92 0.81 -9.41
N SER A 192 -10.17 0.98 -8.98
CA SER A 192 -10.52 1.22 -7.59
C SER A 192 -11.47 0.16 -7.07
N GLN A 193 -11.29 -0.23 -5.82
CA GLN A 193 -12.21 -1.12 -5.12
C GLN A 193 -13.41 -0.32 -4.60
N LYS A 194 -14.63 -0.79 -4.87
CA LYS A 194 -15.84 -0.18 -4.29
C LYS A 194 -16.09 -0.62 -2.85
N TYR A 195 -15.73 -1.84 -2.54
CA TYR A 195 -15.79 -2.43 -1.21
C TYR A 195 -14.87 -3.64 -1.12
N HIS A 196 -14.48 -3.98 0.10
CA HIS A 196 -13.72 -5.18 0.40
C HIS A 196 -14.33 -5.88 1.62
N PHE A 197 -14.46 -7.18 1.55
CA PHE A 197 -14.86 -8.02 2.68
C PHE A 197 -13.77 -9.05 2.94
N SER A 198 -13.36 -9.22 4.20
CA SER A 198 -12.41 -10.26 4.58
C SER A 198 -12.87 -11.03 5.82
N ILE A 199 -12.41 -12.28 5.91
CA ILE A 199 -12.46 -13.10 7.10
C ILE A 199 -11.05 -13.61 7.35
N GLU A 200 -10.55 -13.39 8.55
CA GLU A 200 -9.19 -13.75 8.94
C GLU A 200 -9.21 -14.59 10.21
N ILE A 201 -8.25 -15.48 10.35
CA ILE A 201 -7.97 -16.21 11.60
C ILE A 201 -6.54 -15.86 12.00
N GLY A 202 -6.39 -15.37 13.21
CA GLY A 202 -5.10 -14.93 13.73
C GLY A 202 -4.83 -15.44 15.13
N THR A 203 -3.58 -15.23 15.56
CA THR A 203 -3.14 -15.54 16.93
C THR A 203 -2.64 -14.27 17.62
N SER A 204 -2.96 -14.11 18.90
CA SER A 204 -2.37 -13.08 19.76
C SER A 204 -1.25 -13.71 20.60
N PHE A 205 -0.09 -13.08 20.63
CA PHE A 205 1.08 -13.48 21.42
C PHE A 205 1.17 -12.65 22.69
#